data_3b8367af34f4abf73248853b8f6aff3c
#
_entry.id   3b8367af34f4abf73248853b8f6aff3c
#
_cell.length_a   1.000
_cell.length_b   1.000
_cell.length_c   1.000
_cell.angle_alpha   90.00
_cell.angle_beta   90.00
_cell.angle_gamma   90.00
#
_symmetry.space_group_name_H-M   'P 1'
#
loop_
_entity.id
_entity.type
_entity.pdbx_description
1 polymer ?
#
loop_
_entity_poly.entity_id
_entity_poly.type
_entity_poly.pdbx_seq_one_letter_code
_entity_poly.pdbx_strand_id
1 'polypeptide(L)'
;MELEVYFVDSFTNKVFGGNPAGVVFHEDELTPDLMQKIAAENNLSETAFIHTNNNNRIKFFTPELEVDLCGHATLASAFTYFNFLNPAAHEIVFQANRSKIKAVKANNGITLSLPKDEPRKILDSNTFSQALNTEVLEVYKGIDDFMVVLEDEAAVANNKPNFNLIEVMDSRGLIITAKGEEVDFVSRWYGPQTGINEDPATGSAHALLATYWSEILNKPEMSARQLSKRAGHLKCEVKDDLVEITGQAKLYLKGTIQV
;
A
#
# COMPACT_ATOMS: atom_id res chain seq x y z
N MET A 1 -1.66 25.57 -16.20
CA MET A 1 -2.07 24.47 -17.11
C MET A 1 -3.25 23.74 -16.49
N GLU A 2 -3.96 22.92 -17.30
CA GLU A 2 -5.06 22.09 -16.79
C GLU A 2 -4.61 20.63 -16.71
N LEU A 3 -4.88 19.98 -15.58
CA LEU A 3 -4.59 18.55 -15.40
C LEU A 3 -5.86 17.84 -14.89
N GLU A 4 -6.22 16.73 -15.53
CA GLU A 4 -7.25 15.84 -14.97
C GLU A 4 -6.72 15.14 -13.72
N VAL A 5 -7.53 15.14 -12.67
CA VAL A 5 -7.23 14.46 -11.41
C VAL A 5 -8.36 13.48 -11.05
N TYR A 6 -7.97 12.33 -10.54
CA TYR A 6 -8.88 11.30 -10.05
C TYR A 6 -8.54 11.01 -8.60
N PHE A 7 -9.54 11.01 -7.71
CA PHE A 7 -9.37 10.52 -6.34
C PHE A 7 -10.03 9.15 -6.27
N VAL A 8 -9.24 8.14 -5.92
CA VAL A 8 -9.64 6.74 -5.98
C VAL A 8 -9.35 6.08 -4.64
N ASP A 9 -10.35 5.48 -4.04
CA ASP A 9 -10.22 4.64 -2.84
C ASP A 9 -9.78 3.23 -3.26
N SER A 10 -8.58 2.82 -2.88
CA SER A 10 -7.97 1.52 -3.21
C SER A 10 -8.20 0.47 -2.13
N PHE A 11 -8.22 -0.81 -2.52
CA PHE A 11 -8.47 -1.96 -1.63
C PHE A 11 -9.86 -1.95 -0.98
N THR A 12 -10.85 -1.42 -1.70
CA THR A 12 -12.24 -1.34 -1.26
C THR A 12 -13.20 -1.36 -2.45
N ASN A 13 -14.44 -1.79 -2.19
CA ASN A 13 -15.52 -1.76 -3.18
C ASN A 13 -16.51 -0.59 -2.96
N LYS A 14 -16.24 0.28 -1.98
CA LYS A 14 -17.09 1.42 -1.63
C LYS A 14 -16.25 2.67 -1.37
N VAL A 15 -16.83 3.84 -1.61
CA VAL A 15 -16.22 5.12 -1.23
C VAL A 15 -16.08 5.23 0.28
N PHE A 16 -15.09 6.00 0.74
CA PHE A 16 -14.75 6.22 2.15
C PHE A 16 -14.19 4.98 2.88
N GLY A 17 -13.92 3.88 2.16
CA GLY A 17 -13.16 2.73 2.64
C GLY A 17 -11.77 2.71 2.02
N GLY A 18 -10.94 1.71 2.37
CA GLY A 18 -9.62 1.52 1.79
C GLY A 18 -8.68 2.71 1.92
N ASN A 19 -7.74 2.83 1.02
CA ASN A 19 -6.72 3.87 1.02
C ASN A 19 -6.92 4.84 -0.17
N PRO A 20 -7.18 6.14 0.08
CA PRO A 20 -7.39 7.12 -0.97
C PRO A 20 -6.06 7.54 -1.61
N ALA A 21 -6.06 7.63 -2.94
CA ALA A 21 -4.95 8.18 -3.70
C ALA A 21 -5.42 9.21 -4.73
N GLY A 22 -4.64 10.26 -4.93
CA GLY A 22 -4.74 11.13 -6.09
C GLY A 22 -4.04 10.47 -7.28
N VAL A 23 -4.60 10.62 -8.49
CA VAL A 23 -4.01 10.09 -9.72
C VAL A 23 -4.06 11.15 -10.80
N VAL A 24 -2.90 11.44 -11.40
CA VAL A 24 -2.74 12.39 -12.49
C VAL A 24 -1.98 11.71 -13.63
N PHE A 25 -2.64 11.55 -14.79
CA PHE A 25 -1.95 11.17 -16.03
C PHE A 25 -1.59 12.43 -16.80
N HIS A 26 -0.36 12.50 -17.32
CA HIS A 26 0.15 13.66 -18.04
C HIS A 26 1.04 13.25 -19.22
N GLU A 27 1.06 14.06 -20.28
CA GLU A 27 1.87 13.85 -21.46
C GLU A 27 3.12 14.74 -21.47
N ASP A 28 2.98 15.97 -20.98
CA ASP A 28 4.08 16.91 -20.81
C ASP A 28 4.83 16.65 -19.52
N GLU A 29 6.12 16.99 -19.48
CA GLU A 29 6.92 16.80 -18.29
C GLU A 29 6.51 17.76 -17.18
N LEU A 30 6.16 17.21 -16.01
CA LEU A 30 5.91 17.98 -14.79
C LEU A 30 7.18 18.02 -13.94
N THR A 31 7.48 19.19 -13.38
CA THR A 31 8.62 19.30 -12.45
C THR A 31 8.31 18.62 -11.11
N PRO A 32 9.30 18.04 -10.41
CA PRO A 32 9.08 17.47 -9.08
C PRO A 32 8.49 18.47 -8.08
N ASP A 33 8.89 19.74 -8.16
CA ASP A 33 8.34 20.83 -7.31
C ASP A 33 6.83 21.03 -7.53
N LEU A 34 6.37 20.98 -8.80
CA LEU A 34 4.94 21.09 -9.11
C LEU A 34 4.17 19.86 -8.63
N MET A 35 4.71 18.66 -8.85
CA MET A 35 4.09 17.39 -8.37
C MET A 35 3.94 17.42 -6.84
N GLN A 36 4.98 17.87 -6.12
CA GLN A 36 4.97 18.00 -4.66
C GLN A 36 3.91 18.98 -4.18
N LYS A 37 3.79 20.16 -4.82
CA LYS A 37 2.75 21.16 -4.49
C LYS A 37 1.34 20.63 -4.71
N ILE A 38 1.12 19.91 -5.83
CA ILE A 38 -0.19 19.29 -6.11
C ILE A 38 -0.51 18.21 -5.04
N ALA A 39 0.47 17.38 -4.69
CA ALA A 39 0.28 16.35 -3.66
C ALA A 39 -0.02 16.95 -2.29
N ALA A 40 0.66 18.04 -1.91
CA ALA A 40 0.41 18.77 -0.67
C ALA A 40 -0.99 19.38 -0.65
N GLU A 41 -1.44 20.00 -1.75
CA GLU A 41 -2.78 20.59 -1.86
C GLU A 41 -3.89 19.53 -1.82
N ASN A 42 -3.67 18.37 -2.49
CA ASN A 42 -4.59 17.25 -2.45
C ASN A 42 -4.73 16.66 -1.04
N ASN A 43 -3.68 16.71 -0.24
CA ASN A 43 -3.62 16.23 1.15
C ASN A 43 -4.18 14.82 1.34
N LEU A 44 -3.91 13.92 0.39
CA LEU A 44 -4.18 12.49 0.46
C LEU A 44 -2.93 11.73 0.91
N SER A 45 -3.07 10.46 1.26
CA SER A 45 -1.91 9.62 1.61
C SER A 45 -0.81 9.76 0.57
N GLU A 46 -1.12 9.55 -0.70
CA GLU A 46 -0.25 9.85 -1.84
C GLU A 46 -1.03 10.34 -3.06
N THR A 47 -0.31 11.10 -3.90
CA THR A 47 -0.70 11.41 -5.28
C THR A 47 0.29 10.75 -6.24
N ALA A 48 -0.23 9.96 -7.18
CA ALA A 48 0.55 9.34 -8.25
C ALA A 48 0.50 10.20 -9.50
N PHE A 49 1.67 10.43 -10.12
CA PHE A 49 1.83 11.11 -11.40
C PHE A 49 2.36 10.13 -12.43
N ILE A 50 1.63 9.95 -13.53
CA ILE A 50 1.97 8.99 -14.58
C ILE A 50 2.28 9.71 -15.89
N HIS A 51 3.55 9.68 -16.30
CA HIS A 51 4.00 10.26 -17.55
C HIS A 51 3.80 9.25 -18.70
N THR A 52 2.73 9.43 -19.47
CA THR A 52 2.31 8.48 -20.52
C THR A 52 3.32 8.38 -21.65
N ASN A 53 3.90 9.51 -22.08
CA ASN A 53 4.92 9.56 -23.12
C ASN A 53 6.30 9.04 -22.70
N ASN A 54 6.48 8.67 -21.41
CA ASN A 54 7.72 8.11 -20.87
C ASN A 54 7.49 6.70 -20.29
N ASN A 55 6.99 5.78 -21.11
CA ASN A 55 6.76 4.37 -20.76
C ASN A 55 5.93 4.19 -19.47
N ASN A 56 4.94 5.05 -19.24
CA ASN A 56 4.13 5.07 -18.00
C ASN A 56 5.00 5.19 -16.74
N ARG A 57 6.03 6.05 -16.79
CA ARG A 57 6.82 6.35 -15.60
C ARG A 57 5.90 6.90 -14.52
N ILE A 58 5.90 6.25 -13.37
CA ILE A 58 5.07 6.62 -12.24
C ILE A 58 5.92 7.15 -11.09
N LYS A 59 5.50 8.27 -10.51
CA LYS A 59 6.08 8.88 -9.32
C LYS A 59 5.00 9.05 -8.27
N PHE A 60 5.37 8.91 -7.01
CA PHE A 60 4.45 9.00 -5.88
C PHE A 60 4.92 10.09 -4.93
N PHE A 61 4.00 10.94 -4.52
CA PHE A 61 4.27 12.01 -3.56
C PHE A 61 3.27 11.95 -2.40
N THR A 62 3.77 11.89 -1.18
CA THR A 62 3.01 12.25 0.02
C THR A 62 2.82 13.76 0.04
N PRO A 63 2.04 14.34 0.95
CA PRO A 63 2.00 15.79 1.13
C PRO A 63 3.37 16.44 1.40
N GLU A 64 4.36 15.67 1.88
CA GLU A 64 5.65 16.18 2.32
C GLU A 64 6.83 15.81 1.44
N LEU A 65 6.82 14.60 0.80
CA LEU A 65 7.99 14.09 0.08
C LEU A 65 7.64 13.08 -1.03
N GLU A 66 8.58 12.89 -1.98
CA GLU A 66 8.53 11.79 -2.98
C GLU A 66 8.87 10.46 -2.31
N VAL A 67 8.13 9.39 -2.63
CA VAL A 67 8.40 8.02 -2.22
C VAL A 67 8.61 7.10 -3.42
N ASP A 68 9.45 6.07 -3.25
CA ASP A 68 9.89 5.22 -4.38
C ASP A 68 8.86 4.19 -4.83
N LEU A 69 7.95 3.77 -3.92
CA LEU A 69 6.97 2.72 -4.17
C LEU A 69 5.70 2.96 -3.36
N CYS A 70 4.55 2.88 -4.02
CA CYS A 70 3.25 2.96 -3.37
C CYS A 70 2.24 2.00 -4.02
N GLY A 71 1.86 0.93 -3.32
CA GLY A 71 0.97 -0.11 -3.84
C GLY A 71 -0.45 0.38 -4.08
N HIS A 72 -1.05 1.10 -3.12
CA HIS A 72 -2.43 1.56 -3.26
C HIS A 72 -2.58 2.65 -4.34
N ALA A 73 -1.61 3.56 -4.46
CA ALA A 73 -1.63 4.57 -5.53
C ALA A 73 -1.36 3.95 -6.91
N THR A 74 -0.57 2.87 -7.00
CA THR A 74 -0.42 2.08 -8.24
C THR A 74 -1.73 1.40 -8.62
N LEU A 75 -2.44 0.82 -7.65
CA LEU A 75 -3.75 0.20 -7.89
C LEU A 75 -4.79 1.23 -8.35
N ALA A 76 -4.82 2.41 -7.72
CA ALA A 76 -5.63 3.55 -8.12
C ALA A 76 -5.32 4.01 -9.54
N SER A 77 -4.02 4.08 -9.91
CA SER A 77 -3.57 4.44 -11.25
C SER A 77 -4.01 3.43 -12.30
N ALA A 78 -3.87 2.13 -12.02
CA ALA A 78 -4.33 1.08 -12.89
C ALA A 78 -5.87 1.10 -13.04
N PHE A 79 -6.61 1.33 -11.95
CA PHE A 79 -8.06 1.51 -12.00
C PHE A 79 -8.45 2.68 -12.90
N THR A 80 -7.79 3.82 -12.77
CA THR A 80 -8.02 5.01 -13.61
C THR A 80 -7.73 4.71 -15.06
N TYR A 81 -6.60 4.07 -15.36
CA TYR A 81 -6.24 3.68 -16.73
C TYR A 81 -7.27 2.77 -17.37
N PHE A 82 -7.67 1.69 -16.69
CA PHE A 82 -8.59 0.70 -17.21
C PHE A 82 -10.05 1.17 -17.33
N ASN A 83 -10.45 2.20 -16.61
CA ASN A 83 -11.85 2.66 -16.65
C ASN A 83 -12.04 3.94 -17.44
N PHE A 84 -11.01 4.80 -17.58
CA PHE A 84 -11.19 6.14 -18.16
C PHE A 84 -10.25 6.42 -19.33
N LEU A 85 -9.03 5.85 -19.37
CA LEU A 85 -8.07 6.15 -20.44
C LEU A 85 -8.04 5.06 -21.51
N ASN A 86 -7.95 3.79 -21.12
CA ASN A 86 -7.92 2.68 -22.07
C ASN A 86 -8.76 1.48 -21.56
N PRO A 87 -10.10 1.54 -21.71
CA PRO A 87 -10.99 0.48 -21.23
C PRO A 87 -10.78 -0.89 -21.89
N ALA A 88 -10.20 -0.91 -23.10
CA ALA A 88 -9.91 -2.16 -23.83
C ALA A 88 -8.64 -2.85 -23.34
N ALA A 89 -7.75 -2.16 -22.60
CA ALA A 89 -6.54 -2.77 -22.08
C ALA A 89 -6.86 -3.76 -20.97
N HIS A 90 -6.08 -4.86 -20.92
CA HIS A 90 -6.15 -5.87 -19.86
C HIS A 90 -4.98 -5.76 -18.90
N GLU A 91 -3.89 -5.12 -19.30
CA GLU A 91 -2.70 -4.91 -18.47
C GLU A 91 -2.05 -3.56 -18.73
N ILE A 92 -1.29 -3.08 -17.75
CA ILE A 92 -0.39 -1.94 -17.86
C ILE A 92 0.87 -2.22 -17.03
N VAL A 93 2.01 -1.71 -17.48
CA VAL A 93 3.27 -1.76 -16.73
C VAL A 93 3.68 -0.34 -16.39
N PHE A 94 3.83 -0.06 -15.12
CA PHE A 94 4.37 1.20 -14.61
C PHE A 94 5.86 1.08 -14.35
N GLN A 95 6.63 2.13 -14.65
CA GLN A 95 8.06 2.24 -14.35
C GLN A 95 8.23 3.09 -13.09
N ALA A 96 8.26 2.47 -11.92
CA ALA A 96 8.56 3.16 -10.66
C ALA A 96 10.09 3.29 -10.45
N ASN A 97 10.52 4.06 -9.44
CA ASN A 97 11.95 4.29 -9.21
C ASN A 97 12.73 3.00 -8.93
N ARG A 98 12.16 2.09 -8.11
CA ARG A 98 12.85 0.84 -7.71
C ARG A 98 12.53 -0.35 -8.61
N SER A 99 11.39 -0.38 -9.26
CA SER A 99 10.92 -1.56 -9.98
C SER A 99 9.89 -1.26 -11.05
N LYS A 100 9.68 -2.23 -11.92
CA LYS A 100 8.51 -2.28 -12.79
C LYS A 100 7.37 -2.94 -12.04
N ILE A 101 6.20 -2.32 -12.08
CA ILE A 101 4.99 -2.85 -11.45
C ILE A 101 4.00 -3.17 -12.57
N LYS A 102 3.72 -4.46 -12.73
CA LYS A 102 2.67 -4.92 -13.64
C LYS A 102 1.34 -4.89 -12.93
N ALA A 103 0.33 -4.30 -13.57
CA ALA A 103 -1.05 -4.33 -13.14
C ALA A 103 -1.92 -5.02 -14.20
N VAL A 104 -2.78 -5.93 -13.78
CA VAL A 104 -3.65 -6.72 -14.67
C VAL A 104 -5.09 -6.64 -14.18
N LYS A 105 -6.05 -6.48 -15.10
CA LYS A 105 -7.47 -6.64 -14.79
C LYS A 105 -7.75 -8.07 -14.32
N ALA A 106 -8.34 -8.22 -13.14
CA ALA A 106 -8.84 -9.46 -12.62
C ALA A 106 -10.39 -9.45 -12.57
N ASN A 107 -11.02 -10.63 -12.45
CA ASN A 107 -12.48 -10.74 -12.37
C ASN A 107 -13.10 -9.89 -11.24
N ASN A 108 -12.38 -9.75 -10.12
CA ASN A 108 -12.84 -9.05 -8.92
C ASN A 108 -11.86 -7.93 -8.51
N GLY A 109 -11.33 -7.16 -9.45
CA GLY A 109 -10.45 -6.05 -9.13
C GLY A 109 -9.25 -5.93 -10.06
N ILE A 110 -8.12 -5.55 -9.49
CA ILE A 110 -6.85 -5.35 -10.19
C ILE A 110 -5.77 -6.08 -9.40
N THR A 111 -4.97 -6.86 -10.10
CA THR A 111 -3.82 -7.58 -9.54
C THR A 111 -2.54 -6.80 -9.84
N LEU A 112 -1.77 -6.51 -8.81
CA LEU A 112 -0.41 -5.96 -8.90
C LEU A 112 0.60 -7.06 -8.63
N SER A 113 1.64 -7.16 -9.46
CA SER A 113 2.77 -8.05 -9.21
C SER A 113 3.89 -7.26 -8.54
N LEU A 114 4.24 -7.61 -7.30
CA LEU A 114 5.32 -7.00 -6.52
C LEU A 114 6.44 -8.00 -6.28
N PRO A 115 7.70 -7.56 -6.15
CA PRO A 115 8.78 -8.45 -5.69
C PRO A 115 8.45 -9.06 -4.33
N LYS A 116 8.79 -10.34 -4.17
CA LYS A 116 8.67 -11.04 -2.90
C LYS A 116 9.58 -10.39 -1.86
N ASP A 117 9.10 -10.26 -0.62
CA ASP A 117 9.88 -9.78 0.53
C ASP A 117 9.99 -10.90 1.56
N GLU A 118 11.23 -11.32 1.86
CA GLU A 118 11.50 -12.47 2.73
C GLU A 118 11.64 -12.03 4.18
N PRO A 119 10.81 -12.57 5.10
CA PRO A 119 10.87 -12.22 6.52
C PRO A 119 12.14 -12.77 7.19
N ARG A 120 12.98 -11.90 7.76
CA ARG A 120 14.16 -12.26 8.54
C ARG A 120 13.86 -12.13 10.02
N LYS A 121 13.87 -13.23 10.76
CA LYS A 121 13.55 -13.24 12.20
C LYS A 121 14.54 -12.40 13.02
N ILE A 122 14.01 -11.62 13.95
CA ILE A 122 14.76 -10.81 14.93
C ILE A 122 14.48 -11.33 16.32
N LEU A 123 15.51 -11.37 17.18
CA LEU A 123 15.38 -11.92 18.53
C LEU A 123 14.92 -10.89 19.58
N ASP A 124 15.05 -9.60 19.31
CA ASP A 124 14.61 -8.54 20.23
C ASP A 124 13.10 -8.29 20.10
N SER A 125 12.32 -8.84 21.02
CA SER A 125 10.89 -8.57 21.13
C SER A 125 10.54 -7.45 22.12
N ASN A 126 11.45 -7.12 23.05
CA ASN A 126 11.18 -6.20 24.14
C ASN A 126 10.95 -4.75 23.66
N THR A 127 11.80 -4.27 22.74
CA THR A 127 11.64 -2.93 22.13
C THR A 127 10.27 -2.79 21.46
N PHE A 128 9.83 -3.82 20.74
CA PHE A 128 8.54 -3.81 20.03
C PHE A 128 7.35 -3.94 20.99
N SER A 129 7.47 -4.75 22.07
CA SER A 129 6.43 -4.84 23.10
C SER A 129 6.20 -3.49 23.78
N GLN A 130 7.27 -2.73 24.06
CA GLN A 130 7.16 -1.38 24.61
C GLN A 130 6.50 -0.40 23.62
N ALA A 131 6.89 -0.45 22.34
CA ALA A 131 6.33 0.42 21.32
C ALA A 131 4.85 0.14 21.02
N LEU A 132 4.44 -1.12 21.13
CA LEU A 132 3.07 -1.57 20.85
C LEU A 132 2.17 -1.62 22.10
N ASN A 133 2.72 -1.46 23.31
CA ASN A 133 2.02 -1.61 24.58
C ASN A 133 1.28 -2.96 24.68
N THR A 134 1.86 -4.04 24.14
CA THR A 134 1.28 -5.38 24.12
C THR A 134 2.37 -6.44 24.06
N GLU A 135 2.03 -7.68 24.41
CA GLU A 135 2.91 -8.82 24.23
C GLU A 135 3.15 -9.10 22.74
N VAL A 136 4.39 -9.43 22.40
CA VAL A 136 4.85 -9.70 21.05
C VAL A 136 5.33 -11.15 20.98
N LEU A 137 4.78 -11.93 20.06
CA LEU A 137 5.17 -13.33 19.87
C LEU A 137 6.45 -13.45 19.05
N GLU A 138 6.50 -12.78 17.92
CA GLU A 138 7.62 -12.86 16.98
C GLU A 138 7.86 -11.51 16.31
N VAL A 139 9.11 -11.25 15.92
CA VAL A 139 9.52 -10.04 15.19
C VAL A 139 10.32 -10.45 13.97
N TYR A 140 10.05 -9.78 12.86
CA TYR A 140 10.73 -9.96 11.58
C TYR A 140 11.13 -8.61 10.99
N LYS A 141 12.17 -8.61 10.17
CA LYS A 141 12.57 -7.49 9.30
C LYS A 141 12.43 -7.91 7.85
N GLY A 142 11.62 -7.16 7.09
CA GLY A 142 11.61 -7.20 5.63
C GLY A 142 12.64 -6.23 5.04
N ILE A 143 12.48 -5.92 3.77
CA ILE A 143 13.32 -4.94 3.07
C ILE A 143 13.16 -3.54 3.69
N ASP A 144 11.93 -3.08 3.80
CA ASP A 144 11.62 -1.71 4.24
C ASP A 144 11.00 -1.66 5.65
N ASP A 145 10.20 -2.66 6.04
CA ASP A 145 9.39 -2.63 7.25
C ASP A 145 9.85 -3.64 8.31
N PHE A 146 9.59 -3.34 9.58
CA PHE A 146 9.48 -4.37 10.60
C PHE A 146 8.09 -5.01 10.57
N MET A 147 8.00 -6.30 10.91
CA MET A 147 6.75 -7.03 11.07
C MET A 147 6.73 -7.74 12.42
N VAL A 148 5.65 -7.55 13.16
CA VAL A 148 5.43 -8.10 14.50
C VAL A 148 4.19 -8.97 14.49
N VAL A 149 4.32 -10.19 14.98
CA VAL A 149 3.22 -11.14 15.15
C VAL A 149 2.65 -11.00 16.55
N LEU A 150 1.34 -10.78 16.64
CA LEU A 150 0.57 -10.72 17.87
C LEU A 150 -0.27 -11.99 18.04
N GLU A 151 -0.88 -12.16 19.22
CA GLU A 151 -1.60 -13.38 19.62
C GLU A 151 -2.82 -13.65 18.71
N ASP A 152 -3.66 -12.63 18.48
CA ASP A 152 -4.91 -12.77 17.77
C ASP A 152 -5.34 -11.49 17.03
N GLU A 153 -6.45 -11.58 16.29
CA GLU A 153 -7.07 -10.45 15.58
C GLU A 153 -7.46 -9.32 16.55
N ALA A 154 -7.91 -9.63 17.76
CA ALA A 154 -8.33 -8.63 18.74
C ALA A 154 -7.13 -7.80 19.23
N ALA A 155 -5.95 -8.43 19.42
CA ALA A 155 -4.72 -7.74 19.76
C ALA A 155 -4.29 -6.77 18.67
N VAL A 156 -4.44 -7.13 17.39
CA VAL A 156 -4.19 -6.24 16.24
C VAL A 156 -5.21 -5.11 16.20
N ALA A 157 -6.50 -5.43 16.27
CA ALA A 157 -7.58 -4.46 16.12
C ALA A 157 -7.58 -3.37 17.21
N ASN A 158 -7.30 -3.77 18.46
CA ASN A 158 -7.34 -2.88 19.61
C ASN A 158 -5.98 -2.26 19.96
N ASN A 159 -4.92 -2.54 19.21
CA ASN A 159 -3.58 -2.03 19.49
C ASN A 159 -3.56 -0.50 19.52
N LYS A 160 -2.89 0.04 20.54
CA LYS A 160 -2.67 1.49 20.73
C LYS A 160 -1.16 1.74 20.86
N PRO A 161 -0.46 1.93 19.75
CA PRO A 161 0.99 2.04 19.75
C PRO A 161 1.47 3.36 20.32
N ASN A 162 2.70 3.38 20.81
CA ASN A 162 3.44 4.61 21.10
C ASN A 162 4.18 5.04 19.83
N PHE A 163 3.60 5.97 19.08
CA PHE A 163 4.17 6.45 17.82
C PHE A 163 5.57 7.06 17.97
N ASN A 164 5.87 7.71 19.11
CA ASN A 164 7.20 8.28 19.34
C ASN A 164 8.30 7.20 19.40
N LEU A 165 7.97 6.01 19.90
CA LEU A 165 8.92 4.89 19.91
C LEU A 165 9.03 4.23 18.53
N ILE A 166 7.98 4.24 17.71
CA ILE A 166 8.02 3.73 16.35
C ILE A 166 8.79 4.67 15.43
N GLU A 167 8.63 5.98 15.58
CA GLU A 167 9.24 7.01 14.75
C GLU A 167 10.78 6.95 14.73
N VAL A 168 11.39 6.50 15.83
CA VAL A 168 12.85 6.37 15.94
C VAL A 168 13.41 5.03 15.47
N MET A 169 12.55 4.11 15.00
CA MET A 169 12.99 2.83 14.45
C MET A 169 13.62 3.01 13.06
N ASP A 170 14.72 2.30 12.81
CA ASP A 170 15.37 2.29 11.49
C ASP A 170 14.59 1.39 10.50
N SER A 171 13.45 1.92 10.06
CA SER A 171 12.57 1.28 9.08
C SER A 171 11.62 2.29 8.46
N ARG A 172 11.01 1.93 7.32
CA ARG A 172 9.93 2.71 6.74
C ARG A 172 8.69 2.70 7.63
N GLY A 173 8.39 1.54 8.23
CA GLY A 173 7.22 1.37 9.10
C GLY A 173 7.26 0.11 9.92
N LEU A 174 6.23 -0.06 10.73
CA LEU A 174 5.98 -1.21 11.59
C LEU A 174 4.64 -1.85 11.24
N ILE A 175 4.68 -3.08 10.78
CA ILE A 175 3.51 -3.93 10.55
C ILE A 175 3.21 -4.69 11.83
N ILE A 176 1.96 -4.74 12.25
CA ILE A 176 1.47 -5.72 13.20
C ILE A 176 0.50 -6.66 12.51
N THR A 177 0.54 -7.95 12.83
CA THR A 177 -0.26 -8.98 12.18
C THR A 177 -0.62 -10.12 13.13
N ALA A 178 -1.74 -10.77 12.83
CA ALA A 178 -2.19 -12.00 13.47
C ALA A 178 -3.02 -12.84 12.49
N LYS A 179 -3.29 -14.09 12.87
CA LYS A 179 -4.28 -14.91 12.16
C LYS A 179 -5.64 -14.23 12.21
N GLY A 180 -6.35 -14.19 11.09
CA GLY A 180 -7.69 -13.64 11.00
C GLY A 180 -8.77 -14.62 11.44
N GLU A 181 -9.93 -14.11 11.85
CA GLU A 181 -11.12 -14.91 12.16
C GLU A 181 -11.94 -15.21 10.92
N GLU A 182 -12.19 -14.21 10.06
CA GLU A 182 -12.97 -14.33 8.83
C GLU A 182 -12.09 -14.41 7.57
N VAL A 183 -10.84 -13.95 7.66
CA VAL A 183 -9.83 -13.96 6.62
C VAL A 183 -8.62 -14.74 7.09
N ASP A 184 -7.66 -15.02 6.19
CA ASP A 184 -6.48 -15.79 6.56
C ASP A 184 -5.57 -15.09 7.55
N PHE A 185 -5.37 -13.78 7.35
CA PHE A 185 -4.63 -12.94 8.29
C PHE A 185 -5.13 -11.50 8.30
N VAL A 186 -4.85 -10.82 9.39
CA VAL A 186 -5.13 -9.39 9.56
C VAL A 186 -3.85 -8.62 9.83
N SER A 187 -3.86 -7.31 9.55
CA SER A 187 -2.72 -6.45 9.78
C SER A 187 -3.12 -5.01 10.09
N ARG A 188 -2.17 -4.25 10.64
CA ARG A 188 -2.15 -2.77 10.61
C ARG A 188 -0.72 -2.32 10.29
N TRP A 189 -0.58 -1.14 9.73
CA TRP A 189 0.72 -0.56 9.37
C TRP A 189 0.87 0.82 9.98
N TYR A 190 1.97 1.05 10.68
CA TYR A 190 2.31 2.29 11.36
C TYR A 190 3.60 2.85 10.78
N GLY A 191 3.63 4.13 10.43
CA GLY A 191 4.81 4.78 9.85
C GLY A 191 4.93 6.25 10.17
N PRO A 192 4.97 6.64 11.47
CA PRO A 192 5.11 8.05 11.86
C PRO A 192 6.34 8.73 11.24
N GLN A 193 7.42 7.98 11.00
CA GLN A 193 8.63 8.45 10.31
C GLN A 193 8.41 8.83 8.84
N THR A 194 7.26 8.49 8.25
CA THR A 194 6.85 8.90 6.89
C THR A 194 5.81 10.02 6.90
N GLY A 195 5.53 10.60 8.07
CA GLY A 195 4.50 11.62 8.25
C GLY A 195 3.08 11.07 8.45
N ILE A 196 2.87 9.74 8.44
CA ILE A 196 1.56 9.10 8.57
C ILE A 196 1.58 8.12 9.74
N ASN A 197 0.90 8.44 10.83
CA ASN A 197 0.85 7.57 12.00
C ASN A 197 0.33 6.16 11.68
N GLU A 198 -0.73 6.05 10.88
CA GLU A 198 -1.32 4.78 10.45
C GLU A 198 -1.81 4.88 9.01
N ASP A 199 -1.33 4.01 8.14
CA ASP A 199 -1.77 3.92 6.75
C ASP A 199 -3.03 3.06 6.61
N PRO A 200 -4.06 3.53 5.88
CA PRO A 200 -5.36 2.83 5.77
C PRO A 200 -5.29 1.44 5.15
N ALA A 201 -4.50 1.24 4.08
CA ALA A 201 -4.31 -0.05 3.42
C ALA A 201 -3.00 -0.04 2.62
N THR A 202 -2.01 -0.81 3.06
CA THR A 202 -0.63 -0.77 2.58
C THR A 202 -0.33 -1.97 1.69
N GLY A 203 -0.54 -1.80 0.38
CA GLY A 203 -0.31 -2.90 -0.58
C GLY A 203 1.11 -3.46 -0.51
N SER A 204 2.15 -2.60 -0.43
CA SER A 204 3.55 -3.04 -0.38
C SER A 204 3.89 -3.88 0.86
N ALA A 205 3.28 -3.60 2.01
CA ALA A 205 3.47 -4.40 3.23
C ALA A 205 3.00 -5.86 3.06
N HIS A 206 2.04 -6.08 2.15
CA HIS A 206 1.51 -7.43 1.89
C HIS A 206 2.48 -8.31 1.11
N ALA A 207 3.56 -7.78 0.52
CA ALA A 207 4.63 -8.61 -0.03
C ALA A 207 5.37 -9.39 1.08
N LEU A 208 5.62 -8.75 2.23
CA LEU A 208 6.21 -9.39 3.41
C LEU A 208 5.19 -10.28 4.15
N LEU A 209 3.99 -9.74 4.40
CA LEU A 209 2.91 -10.44 5.10
C LEU A 209 2.52 -11.75 4.40
N ALA A 210 2.29 -11.71 3.08
CA ALA A 210 1.88 -12.87 2.33
C ALA A 210 2.98 -13.94 2.29
N THR A 211 4.25 -13.55 2.18
CA THR A 211 5.37 -14.49 2.25
C THR A 211 5.38 -15.22 3.58
N TYR A 212 5.28 -14.49 4.70
CA TYR A 212 5.22 -15.09 6.04
C TYR A 212 4.00 -16.01 6.21
N TRP A 213 2.81 -15.51 5.92
CA TRP A 213 1.58 -16.27 6.18
C TRP A 213 1.40 -17.45 5.24
N SER A 214 1.95 -17.42 4.02
CA SER A 214 1.90 -18.56 3.11
C SER A 214 2.64 -19.78 3.66
N GLU A 215 3.76 -19.55 4.35
CA GLU A 215 4.52 -20.61 5.03
C GLU A 215 3.78 -21.13 6.26
N ILE A 216 3.28 -20.22 7.11
CA ILE A 216 2.56 -20.60 8.35
C ILE A 216 1.27 -21.38 8.04
N LEU A 217 0.52 -20.97 7.02
CA LEU A 217 -0.75 -21.58 6.64
C LEU A 217 -0.58 -22.72 5.62
N ASN A 218 0.63 -22.91 5.10
CA ASN A 218 0.96 -23.87 4.05
C ASN A 218 0.03 -23.77 2.82
N LYS A 219 -0.19 -22.54 2.36
CA LYS A 219 -0.98 -22.27 1.15
C LYS A 219 -0.53 -20.96 0.46
N PRO A 220 -0.49 -20.91 -0.90
CA PRO A 220 -0.03 -19.72 -1.61
C PRO A 220 -1.08 -18.61 -1.71
N GLU A 221 -2.36 -18.95 -1.74
CA GLU A 221 -3.47 -18.01 -1.91
C GLU A 221 -4.13 -17.68 -0.58
N MET A 222 -4.26 -16.39 -0.28
CA MET A 222 -4.78 -15.91 1.00
C MET A 222 -5.67 -14.68 0.82
N SER A 223 -6.64 -14.58 1.71
CA SER A 223 -7.42 -13.36 1.95
C SER A 223 -6.85 -12.60 3.13
N ALA A 224 -6.79 -11.27 3.02
CA ALA A 224 -6.24 -10.40 4.05
C ALA A 224 -7.14 -9.19 4.32
N ARG A 225 -7.10 -8.69 5.54
CA ARG A 225 -7.74 -7.44 5.93
C ARG A 225 -6.80 -6.57 6.75
N GLN A 226 -6.56 -5.34 6.29
CA GLN A 226 -5.86 -4.34 7.10
C GLN A 226 -6.89 -3.60 7.96
N LEU A 227 -6.74 -3.67 9.29
CA LEU A 227 -7.73 -3.25 10.29
C LEU A 227 -7.59 -1.78 10.70
N SER A 228 -7.32 -0.90 9.75
CA SER A 228 -7.35 0.54 9.99
C SER A 228 -8.79 1.05 10.16
N LYS A 229 -8.94 2.32 10.51
CA LYS A 229 -10.25 2.98 10.60
C LYS A 229 -11.07 2.88 9.30
N ARG A 230 -10.41 2.88 8.12
CA ARG A 230 -11.07 2.79 6.80
C ARG A 230 -11.19 1.35 6.30
N ALA A 231 -10.38 0.48 6.83
CA ALA A 231 -10.17 -0.93 6.46
C ALA A 231 -9.78 -1.13 4.98
N GLY A 232 -8.93 -2.13 4.72
CA GLY A 232 -8.57 -2.55 3.38
C GLY A 232 -8.77 -4.06 3.21
N HIS A 233 -9.25 -4.49 2.03
CA HIS A 233 -9.46 -5.90 1.70
C HIS A 233 -8.56 -6.28 0.52
N LEU A 234 -7.75 -7.32 0.72
CA LEU A 234 -6.78 -7.78 -0.26
C LEU A 234 -6.87 -9.29 -0.43
N LYS A 235 -6.53 -9.75 -1.63
CA LYS A 235 -6.16 -11.15 -1.87
C LYS A 235 -4.69 -11.17 -2.23
N CYS A 236 -3.96 -12.12 -1.67
CA CYS A 236 -2.54 -12.30 -1.92
C CYS A 236 -2.29 -13.68 -2.51
N GLU A 237 -1.40 -13.79 -3.49
CA GLU A 237 -0.92 -15.05 -4.02
C GLU A 237 0.60 -15.00 -4.09
N VAL A 238 1.26 -15.91 -3.36
CA VAL A 238 2.73 -16.05 -3.39
C VAL A 238 3.12 -16.95 -4.55
N LYS A 239 3.96 -16.43 -5.43
CA LYS A 239 4.59 -17.13 -6.56
C LYS A 239 6.10 -17.18 -6.31
N ASP A 240 6.87 -17.75 -7.25
CA ASP A 240 8.31 -17.97 -7.08
C ASP A 240 9.04 -16.73 -6.50
N ASP A 241 9.21 -15.70 -7.32
CA ASP A 241 9.91 -14.46 -6.95
C ASP A 241 8.98 -13.25 -6.74
N LEU A 242 7.66 -13.45 -6.81
CA LEU A 242 6.67 -12.40 -6.79
C LEU A 242 5.55 -12.70 -5.77
N VAL A 243 4.94 -11.64 -5.29
CA VAL A 243 3.64 -11.68 -4.62
C VAL A 243 2.64 -10.91 -5.48
N GLU A 244 1.56 -11.57 -5.85
CA GLU A 244 0.43 -10.93 -6.51
C GLU A 244 -0.58 -10.45 -5.47
N ILE A 245 -0.90 -9.15 -5.54
CA ILE A 245 -1.83 -8.52 -4.62
C ILE A 245 -3.02 -8.01 -5.42
N THR A 246 -4.19 -8.58 -5.16
CA THR A 246 -5.42 -8.21 -5.85
C THR A 246 -6.32 -7.40 -4.91
N GLY A 247 -6.78 -6.25 -5.40
CA GLY A 247 -7.71 -5.39 -4.70
C GLY A 247 -8.74 -4.76 -5.63
N GLN A 248 -9.85 -4.34 -5.05
CA GLN A 248 -10.84 -3.50 -5.73
C GLN A 248 -10.49 -2.03 -5.54
N ALA A 249 -11.03 -1.17 -6.40
CA ALA A 249 -10.91 0.26 -6.24
C ALA A 249 -12.23 0.97 -6.61
N LYS A 250 -12.45 2.14 -6.03
CA LYS A 250 -13.66 2.93 -6.24
C LYS A 250 -13.33 4.38 -6.50
N LEU A 251 -13.85 4.93 -7.60
CA LEU A 251 -13.73 6.36 -7.88
C LEU A 251 -14.54 7.15 -6.85
N TYR A 252 -13.88 8.13 -6.22
CA TYR A 252 -14.52 9.13 -5.37
C TYR A 252 -14.77 10.44 -6.11
N LEU A 253 -13.73 10.96 -6.80
CA LEU A 253 -13.81 12.21 -7.53
C LEU A 253 -13.07 12.11 -8.87
N LYS A 254 -13.64 12.72 -9.91
CA LYS A 254 -12.96 13.08 -11.15
C LYS A 254 -13.16 14.57 -11.38
N GLY A 255 -12.08 15.29 -11.66
CA GLY A 255 -12.13 16.73 -11.89
C GLY A 255 -10.92 17.24 -12.66
N THR A 256 -10.80 18.57 -12.75
CA THR A 256 -9.68 19.25 -13.37
C THR A 256 -9.09 20.24 -12.37
N ILE A 257 -7.78 20.24 -12.22
CA ILE A 257 -7.03 21.24 -11.43
C ILE A 257 -6.38 22.25 -12.37
N GLN A 258 -6.29 23.50 -11.89
CA GLN A 258 -5.63 24.62 -12.58
C GLN A 258 -4.27 24.87 -11.90
N VAL A 259 -3.18 24.70 -12.64
CA VAL A 259 -1.80 24.87 -12.14
C VAL A 259 -0.93 25.67 -13.09
#